data_b8a4861c01e5f053d2b3324d55ef6af7
#
_entry.id   b8a4861c01e5f053d2b3324d55ef6af7
#
_cell.length_a   1.000
_cell.length_b   1.000
_cell.length_c   1.000
_cell.angle_alpha   90.00
_cell.angle_beta   90.00
_cell.angle_gamma   90.00
#
_symmetry.space_group_name_H-M   'P 1'
#
loop_
_entity.id
_entity.type
_entity.pdbx_description
1 polymer ?
#
loop_
_entity_poly.entity_id
_entity_poly.type
_entity_poly.pdbx_seq_one_letter_code
_entity_poly.pdbx_strand_id
1 'polypeptide(L)'
;PFNFGQAVRSLYACGVDGLVLRPRNWLSTAATVARSSAGASELIPTAIAESAEEAATFFQSKGLTIACAAEEESVPINRADLTQPLFLLIGGEKRGITRSFLRQADLRLEIPYGREFRQSLGVTAAAAILGYEVMRQRMR
;
A
#
# COMPACT_ATOMS: atom_id res chain seq x y z
N PRO A 1 -7.91 3.75 -12.99
CA PRO A 1 -8.93 4.29 -12.06
C PRO A 1 -9.77 3.20 -11.39
N PHE A 2 -10.19 2.21 -12.17
CA PHE A 2 -11.01 1.13 -11.62
C PHE A 2 -10.23 0.30 -10.58
N ASN A 3 -9.03 -0.14 -10.91
CA ASN A 3 -8.18 -0.90 -9.99
C ASN A 3 -7.80 -0.09 -8.76
N PHE A 4 -7.55 1.20 -8.96
CA PHE A 4 -7.27 2.09 -7.83
C PHE A 4 -8.47 2.15 -6.87
N GLY A 5 -9.68 2.33 -7.39
CA GLY A 5 -10.88 2.33 -6.56
C GLY A 5 -11.10 1.03 -5.82
N GLN A 6 -10.84 -0.11 -6.46
CA GLN A 6 -10.92 -1.42 -5.82
C GLN A 6 -9.92 -1.56 -4.67
N ALA A 7 -8.69 -1.09 -4.87
CA ALA A 7 -7.68 -1.11 -3.82
C ALA A 7 -8.08 -0.23 -2.64
N VAL A 8 -8.57 0.99 -2.92
CA VAL A 8 -9.05 1.92 -1.89
C VAL A 8 -10.17 1.30 -1.06
N ARG A 9 -11.11 0.63 -1.73
CA ARG A 9 -12.21 -0.07 -1.06
C ARG A 9 -11.70 -1.07 -0.04
N SER A 10 -10.78 -1.93 -0.44
CA SER A 10 -10.21 -2.95 0.45
C SER A 10 -9.41 -2.35 1.59
N LEU A 11 -8.57 -1.35 1.29
CA LEU A 11 -7.75 -0.69 2.30
C LEU A 11 -8.60 0.04 3.33
N TYR A 12 -9.63 0.75 2.88
CA TYR A 12 -10.55 1.42 3.79
C TYR A 12 -11.26 0.42 4.71
N ALA A 13 -11.76 -0.67 4.13
CA ALA A 13 -12.42 -1.73 4.89
C ALA A 13 -11.49 -2.37 5.93
N CYS A 14 -10.19 -2.45 5.63
CA CYS A 14 -9.18 -2.98 6.55
C CYS A 14 -8.72 -1.97 7.60
N GLY A 15 -9.28 -0.75 7.61
CA GLY A 15 -8.98 0.24 8.65
C GLY A 15 -7.75 1.08 8.39
N VAL A 16 -7.30 1.20 7.13
CA VAL A 16 -6.20 2.09 6.78
C VAL A 16 -6.60 3.53 7.05
N ASP A 17 -5.75 4.29 7.71
CA ASP A 17 -6.07 5.64 8.20
C ASP A 17 -6.00 6.70 7.12
N GLY A 18 -5.20 6.50 6.08
CA GLY A 18 -5.06 7.50 5.01
C GLY A 18 -4.29 6.96 3.82
N LEU A 19 -4.38 7.71 2.73
CA LEU A 19 -3.66 7.43 1.50
C LEU A 19 -2.71 8.57 1.16
N VAL A 20 -1.59 8.23 0.53
CA VAL A 20 -0.71 9.21 -0.09
C VAL A 20 -0.63 8.88 -1.56
N LEU A 21 -0.89 9.86 -2.40
CA LEU A 21 -0.93 9.71 -3.85
C LEU A 21 0.04 10.69 -4.50
N ARG A 22 0.53 10.33 -5.68
CA ARG A 22 1.28 11.25 -6.52
C ARG A 22 0.31 12.21 -7.21
N PRO A 23 0.76 13.43 -7.59
CA PRO A 23 -0.10 14.35 -8.32
C PRO A 23 -0.61 13.74 -9.62
N ARG A 24 -1.91 13.80 -9.85
CA ARG A 24 -2.58 13.34 -11.07
C ARG A 24 -3.84 14.15 -11.27
N ASN A 25 -4.32 14.20 -12.51
CA ASN A 25 -5.64 14.76 -12.78
C ASN A 25 -6.72 13.72 -12.47
N TRP A 26 -7.27 13.81 -11.27
CA TRP A 26 -8.30 12.89 -10.80
C TRP A 26 -9.71 13.28 -11.24
N LEU A 27 -9.90 14.49 -11.78
CA LEU A 27 -11.24 15.00 -12.13
C LEU A 27 -11.92 14.13 -13.19
N SER A 28 -11.20 13.74 -14.23
CA SER A 28 -11.77 12.93 -15.31
C SER A 28 -12.10 11.49 -14.89
N THR A 29 -11.57 11.02 -13.77
CA THR A 29 -11.74 9.65 -13.31
C THR A 29 -12.48 9.54 -11.98
N ALA A 30 -12.89 10.69 -11.41
CA ALA A 30 -13.47 10.73 -10.07
C ALA A 30 -14.72 9.85 -9.94
N ALA A 31 -15.60 9.84 -10.94
CA ALA A 31 -16.81 9.02 -10.89
C ALA A 31 -16.49 7.53 -10.93
N THR A 32 -15.52 7.11 -11.72
CA THR A 32 -15.07 5.71 -11.78
C THR A 32 -14.48 5.27 -10.45
N VAL A 33 -13.62 6.09 -9.85
CA VAL A 33 -13.01 5.82 -8.55
C VAL A 33 -14.07 5.74 -7.44
N ALA A 34 -15.01 6.68 -7.43
CA ALA A 34 -16.08 6.66 -6.44
C ALA A 34 -16.91 5.38 -6.53
N ARG A 35 -17.28 4.95 -7.74
CA ARG A 35 -18.06 3.73 -7.93
C ARG A 35 -17.27 2.48 -7.60
N SER A 36 -16.05 2.34 -8.11
CA SER A 36 -15.24 1.14 -7.90
C SER A 36 -14.78 1.00 -6.44
N SER A 37 -14.66 2.11 -5.72
CA SER A 37 -14.35 2.11 -4.29
C SER A 37 -15.58 1.96 -3.40
N ALA A 38 -16.78 1.89 -3.98
CA ALA A 38 -18.05 1.89 -3.24
C ALA A 38 -18.14 3.09 -2.28
N GLY A 39 -17.63 4.24 -2.69
CA GLY A 39 -17.66 5.49 -1.92
C GLY A 39 -16.49 5.65 -0.95
N ALA A 40 -15.64 4.64 -0.76
CA ALA A 40 -14.54 4.72 0.20
C ALA A 40 -13.56 5.86 -0.12
N SER A 41 -13.39 6.18 -1.41
CA SER A 41 -12.50 7.27 -1.83
C SER A 41 -12.93 8.64 -1.28
N GLU A 42 -14.21 8.81 -0.98
CA GLU A 42 -14.75 10.03 -0.39
C GLU A 42 -14.59 10.08 1.13
N LEU A 43 -14.28 8.95 1.75
CA LEU A 43 -14.23 8.82 3.20
C LEU A 43 -12.80 8.78 3.74
N ILE A 44 -11.85 8.25 2.96
CA ILE A 44 -10.48 8.08 3.43
C ILE A 44 -9.67 9.38 3.27
N PRO A 45 -9.01 9.86 4.33
CA PRO A 45 -8.11 11.01 4.22
C PRO A 45 -7.02 10.74 3.18
N THR A 46 -6.77 11.71 2.31
CA THR A 46 -5.82 11.56 1.21
C THR A 46 -4.90 12.76 1.13
N ALA A 47 -3.61 12.51 1.03
CA ALA A 47 -2.59 13.52 0.85
C ALA A 47 -1.84 13.32 -0.46
N ILE A 48 -1.17 14.35 -0.94
CA ILE A 48 -0.40 14.33 -2.17
C ILE A 48 1.08 14.51 -1.84
N ALA A 49 1.93 13.69 -2.45
CA ALA A 49 3.38 13.84 -2.37
C ALA A 49 3.96 13.67 -3.78
N GLU A 50 5.04 14.41 -4.06
CA GLU A 50 5.67 14.37 -5.38
C GLU A 50 6.34 13.02 -5.66
N SER A 51 6.84 12.36 -4.62
CA SER A 51 7.47 11.05 -4.74
C SER A 51 7.22 10.20 -3.52
N ALA A 52 7.38 8.89 -3.67
CA ALA A 52 7.28 7.97 -2.54
C ALA A 52 8.41 8.23 -1.53
N GLU A 53 9.60 8.57 -2.01
CA GLU A 53 10.74 8.86 -1.15
C GLU A 53 10.51 10.08 -0.28
N GLU A 54 9.91 11.12 -0.84
CA GLU A 54 9.56 12.34 -0.09
C GLU A 54 8.54 12.02 1.00
N ALA A 55 7.49 11.26 0.66
CA ALA A 55 6.49 10.84 1.63
C ALA A 55 7.12 9.97 2.73
N ALA A 56 7.99 9.03 2.36
CA ALA A 56 8.66 8.17 3.33
C ALA A 56 9.52 8.97 4.30
N THR A 57 10.28 9.95 3.81
CA THR A 57 11.09 10.83 4.66
C THR A 57 10.21 11.56 5.67
N PHE A 58 9.09 12.10 5.22
CA PHE A 58 8.15 12.79 6.10
C PHE A 58 7.61 11.87 7.18
N PHE A 59 7.08 10.70 6.80
CA PHE A 59 6.47 9.79 7.76
C PHE A 59 7.49 9.14 8.69
N GLN A 60 8.70 8.89 8.20
CA GLN A 60 9.78 8.38 9.05
C GLN A 60 10.12 9.41 10.14
N SER A 61 10.12 10.71 9.80
CA SER A 61 10.34 11.76 10.78
C SER A 61 9.23 11.84 11.83
N LYS A 62 8.06 11.29 11.55
CA LYS A 62 6.92 11.22 12.47
C LYS A 62 6.86 9.89 13.25
N GLY A 63 7.86 9.05 13.10
CA GLY A 63 7.96 7.81 13.85
C GLY A 63 7.30 6.59 13.20
N LEU A 64 6.86 6.70 11.94
CA LEU A 64 6.30 5.54 11.24
C LEU A 64 7.43 4.66 10.69
N THR A 65 7.20 3.36 10.70
CA THR A 65 8.06 2.40 10.03
C THR A 65 7.73 2.43 8.54
N ILE A 66 8.77 2.53 7.72
CA ILE A 66 8.62 2.57 6.25
C ILE A 66 8.72 1.14 5.73
N ALA A 67 7.65 0.67 5.11
CA ALA A 67 7.56 -0.68 4.59
C ALA A 67 7.20 -0.67 3.12
N CYS A 68 7.58 -1.71 2.41
CA CYS A 68 7.20 -1.91 1.01
C CYS A 68 7.11 -3.40 0.69
N ALA A 69 6.36 -3.71 -0.37
CA ALA A 69 6.34 -5.05 -0.94
C ALA A 69 7.58 -5.25 -1.80
N ALA A 70 8.31 -6.32 -1.59
CA ALA A 70 9.53 -6.63 -2.33
C ALA A 70 9.73 -8.14 -2.42
N GLU A 71 10.48 -8.59 -3.43
CA GLU A 71 10.75 -10.01 -3.61
C GLU A 71 12.08 -10.44 -2.98
N GLU A 72 13.07 -9.53 -2.93
CA GLU A 72 14.40 -9.81 -2.43
C GLU A 72 14.62 -9.23 -1.05
N GLU A 73 15.34 -9.96 -0.21
CA GLU A 73 15.66 -9.55 1.16
C GLU A 73 14.42 -9.15 1.95
N SER A 74 13.34 -9.91 1.75
CA SER A 74 12.03 -9.60 2.32
C SER A 74 11.63 -10.64 3.37
N VAL A 75 10.68 -10.23 4.21
CA VAL A 75 10.10 -11.06 5.27
C VAL A 75 8.66 -11.38 4.88
N PRO A 76 8.22 -12.64 5.01
CA PRO A 76 6.81 -12.96 4.81
C PRO A 76 5.93 -12.13 5.73
N ILE A 77 4.82 -11.61 5.19
CA ILE A 77 3.94 -10.71 5.94
C ILE A 77 3.40 -11.33 7.23
N ASN A 78 3.22 -12.65 7.25
CA ASN A 78 2.72 -13.35 8.43
C ASN A 78 3.79 -13.53 9.51
N ARG A 79 5.05 -13.20 9.22
CA ARG A 79 6.16 -13.27 10.19
C ARG A 79 6.70 -11.91 10.57
N ALA A 80 6.27 -10.85 9.89
CA ALA A 80 6.68 -9.49 10.20
C ALA A 80 5.78 -8.92 11.30
N ASP A 81 6.32 -7.99 12.10
CA ASP A 81 5.52 -7.25 13.08
C ASP A 81 4.90 -6.04 12.38
N LEU A 82 3.60 -6.12 12.13
CA LEU A 82 2.83 -5.06 11.46
C LEU A 82 1.93 -4.31 12.45
N THR A 83 2.20 -4.41 13.74
CA THR A 83 1.39 -3.74 14.78
C THR A 83 1.81 -2.30 15.03
N GLN A 84 3.01 -1.91 14.62
CA GLN A 84 3.52 -0.56 14.79
C GLN A 84 2.96 0.37 13.70
N PRO A 85 3.02 1.71 13.90
CA PRO A 85 2.58 2.65 12.87
C PRO A 85 3.39 2.46 11.58
N LEU A 86 2.69 2.33 10.45
CA LEU A 86 3.29 1.99 9.17
C LEU A 86 2.97 3.01 8.08
N PHE A 87 3.98 3.33 7.28
CA PHE A 87 3.81 3.83 5.93
C PHE A 87 4.15 2.69 4.99
N LEU A 88 3.17 2.21 4.23
CA LEU A 88 3.34 1.06 3.35
C LEU A 88 3.22 1.48 1.89
N LEU A 89 4.30 1.30 1.13
CA LEU A 89 4.29 1.52 -0.31
C LEU A 89 3.89 0.24 -1.03
N ILE A 90 2.83 0.35 -1.82
CA ILE A 90 2.39 -0.72 -2.71
C ILE A 90 2.73 -0.28 -4.13
N GLY A 91 3.63 -1.00 -4.79
CA GLY A 91 4.08 -0.67 -6.13
C GLY A 91 3.00 -0.88 -7.18
N GLY A 92 3.05 -0.06 -8.25
CA GLY A 92 2.15 -0.23 -9.39
C GLY A 92 2.59 -1.37 -10.30
N GLU A 93 1.67 -1.83 -11.14
CA GLU A 93 1.90 -2.97 -12.05
C GLU A 93 2.98 -2.70 -13.10
N LYS A 94 3.13 -1.44 -13.54
CA LYS A 94 4.04 -1.07 -14.63
C LYS A 94 5.43 -0.66 -14.16
N ARG A 95 5.56 -0.27 -12.92
CA ARG A 95 6.83 0.16 -12.33
C ARG A 95 6.99 -0.46 -10.96
N GLY A 96 8.07 -1.17 -10.79
CA GLY A 96 8.46 -1.66 -9.49
C GLY A 96 8.86 -0.51 -8.57
N ILE A 97 9.19 -0.85 -7.34
CA ILE A 97 9.67 0.09 -6.34
C ILE A 97 11.10 0.47 -6.68
N THR A 98 11.43 1.76 -6.59
CA THR A 98 12.77 2.25 -6.92
C THR A 98 13.80 1.75 -5.92
N ARG A 99 15.07 1.68 -6.37
CA ARG A 99 16.17 1.31 -5.47
C ARG A 99 16.37 2.32 -4.34
N SER A 100 16.12 3.60 -4.61
CA SER A 100 16.22 4.63 -3.58
C SER A 100 15.19 4.41 -2.48
N PHE A 101 13.96 4.03 -2.83
CA PHE A 101 12.96 3.68 -1.84
C PHE A 101 13.33 2.40 -1.08
N LEU A 102 13.79 1.38 -1.78
CA LEU A 102 14.22 0.12 -1.14
C LEU A 102 15.31 0.35 -0.10
N ARG A 103 16.25 1.24 -0.38
CA ARG A 103 17.31 1.60 0.58
C ARG A 103 16.76 2.36 1.79
N GLN A 104 15.69 3.12 1.59
CA GLN A 104 15.06 3.90 2.65
C GLN A 104 14.11 3.06 3.50
N ALA A 105 13.61 1.95 2.97
CA ALA A 105 12.63 1.12 3.65
C ALA A 105 13.24 0.43 4.88
N ASP A 106 12.52 0.50 5.99
CA ASP A 106 12.89 -0.23 7.21
C ASP A 106 12.52 -1.70 7.12
N LEU A 107 11.50 -2.02 6.32
CA LEU A 107 10.91 -3.35 6.27
C LEU A 107 10.49 -3.68 4.84
N ARG A 108 10.99 -4.79 4.33
CA ARG A 108 10.60 -5.32 3.03
C ARG A 108 9.75 -6.55 3.25
N LEU A 109 8.55 -6.55 2.67
CA LEU A 109 7.53 -7.56 2.90
C LEU A 109 7.27 -8.36 1.64
N GLU A 110 7.06 -9.65 1.80
CA GLU A 110 6.58 -10.50 0.71
C GLU A 110 5.28 -11.19 1.09
N ILE A 111 4.44 -11.43 0.10
CA ILE A 111 3.24 -12.25 0.26
C ILE A 111 3.66 -13.68 -0.09
N PRO A 112 3.71 -14.60 0.89
CA PRO A 112 4.09 -15.97 0.59
C PRO A 112 2.99 -16.67 -0.22
N TYR A 113 3.41 -17.48 -1.18
CA TYR A 113 2.47 -18.25 -2.00
C TYR A 113 2.40 -19.69 -1.48
N GLY A 114 1.27 -20.32 -1.75
CA GLY A 114 1.07 -21.73 -1.42
C GLY A 114 1.73 -22.71 -2.39
N ARG A 115 2.37 -22.19 -3.44
CA ARG A 115 3.08 -23.00 -4.43
C ARG A 115 4.15 -22.16 -5.12
N GLU A 116 5.01 -22.80 -5.87
CA GLU A 116 5.96 -22.08 -6.71
C GLU A 116 5.21 -21.39 -7.85
N PHE A 117 5.32 -20.06 -7.92
CA PHE A 117 4.69 -19.26 -8.94
C PHE A 117 5.49 -17.97 -9.07
N ARG A 118 6.02 -17.71 -10.26
CA ARG A 118 6.97 -16.61 -10.49
C ARG A 118 6.35 -15.28 -10.88
N GLN A 119 5.03 -15.22 -10.90
CA GLN A 119 4.32 -13.98 -11.25
C GLN A 119 3.95 -13.20 -10.01
N SER A 120 3.95 -11.87 -10.12
CA SER A 120 3.47 -11.01 -9.05
C SER A 120 1.94 -10.97 -9.04
N LEU A 121 1.38 -10.68 -7.88
CA LEU A 121 -0.04 -10.39 -7.79
C LEU A 121 -0.30 -8.97 -8.29
N GLY A 122 -1.48 -8.73 -8.86
CA GLY A 122 -1.92 -7.39 -9.20
C GLY A 122 -2.04 -6.52 -7.96
N VAL A 123 -1.95 -5.20 -8.13
CA VAL A 123 -1.95 -4.26 -7.02
C VAL A 123 -3.22 -4.35 -6.17
N THR A 124 -4.36 -4.61 -6.79
CA THR A 124 -5.64 -4.73 -6.07
C THR A 124 -5.61 -5.91 -5.10
N ALA A 125 -5.15 -7.08 -5.57
CA ALA A 125 -5.05 -8.27 -4.73
C ALA A 125 -3.99 -8.07 -3.63
N ALA A 126 -2.84 -7.54 -3.98
CA ALA A 126 -1.77 -7.28 -3.02
C ALA A 126 -2.23 -6.31 -1.92
N ALA A 127 -2.93 -5.24 -2.29
CA ALA A 127 -3.45 -4.27 -1.33
C ALA A 127 -4.42 -4.93 -0.33
N ALA A 128 -5.32 -5.77 -0.82
CA ALA A 128 -6.28 -6.46 0.03
C ALA A 128 -5.59 -7.42 1.01
N ILE A 129 -4.63 -8.19 0.53
CA ILE A 129 -3.91 -9.17 1.36
C ILE A 129 -3.06 -8.45 2.42
N LEU A 130 -2.31 -7.43 2.01
CA LEU A 130 -1.47 -6.66 2.93
C LEU A 130 -2.32 -5.92 3.97
N GLY A 131 -3.39 -5.27 3.52
CA GLY A 131 -4.30 -4.54 4.42
C GLY A 131 -4.94 -5.48 5.44
N TYR A 132 -5.41 -6.63 5.00
CA TYR A 132 -6.03 -7.60 5.88
C TYR A 132 -5.02 -8.13 6.92
N GLU A 133 -3.80 -8.45 6.51
CA GLU A 133 -2.80 -8.97 7.46
C GLU A 133 -2.42 -7.93 8.51
N VAL A 134 -2.30 -6.66 8.14
CA VAL A 134 -2.07 -5.58 9.10
C VAL A 134 -3.23 -5.50 10.09
N MET A 135 -4.46 -5.51 9.59
CA MET A 135 -5.66 -5.48 10.43
C MET A 135 -5.70 -6.69 11.36
N ARG A 136 -5.46 -7.89 10.80
CA ARG A 136 -5.51 -9.14 11.58
C ARG A 136 -4.54 -9.11 12.75
N GLN A 137 -3.32 -8.64 12.55
CA GLN A 137 -2.33 -8.57 13.62
C GLN A 137 -2.73 -7.58 14.72
N ARG A 138 -3.51 -6.58 14.38
CA ARG A 138 -3.96 -5.54 15.33
C ARG A 138 -5.30 -5.87 16.00
N MET A 139 -5.99 -6.87 15.54
CA MET A 139 -7.23 -7.36 16.16
C MET A 139 -6.89 -8.11 17.44
N ARG A 140 -7.75 -7.93 18.45
CA ARG A 140 -7.65 -8.61 19.75
C ARG A 140 -8.83 -9.52 19.97
#